data_fc5b0ca2e0788d2f6eba02c1fc2c0486
#
_entry.id   fc5b0ca2e0788d2f6eba02c1fc2c0486
#
_cell.length_a   1.000
_cell.length_b   1.000
_cell.length_c   1.000
_cell.angle_alpha   90.00
_cell.angle_beta   90.00
_cell.angle_gamma   90.00
#
_symmetry.space_group_name_H-M   'P 1'
#
loop_
_entity.id
_entity.type
_entity.pdbx_description
1 polymer ?
#
loop_
_entity_poly.entity_id
_entity_poly.type
_entity_poly.pdbx_seq_one_letter_code
_entity_poly.pdbx_strand_id
1 'polypeptide(L)'
;MNHTRPSWQQVMGELFMTVGVLLLLFAFYEAYWTNLKSAELQDEANQHLEQRWNERTNPRGKLHPELGEAFARMYIPSFGSDYHFAILEGTDEDDLLKGPGRYVDSQMPGENGNFAVAGHRVGKGAPFNDLGKLETCDAIVIETGGEWVTYRVLPIDGQQADCFTPEQQEKIYGGEYAGAPGRHITLPGDIGVIAPIPGVATEGGPEPTEALLTLTTCHPQFSNAERMIVHAMKVDSSPTRPAAMEEE
;
A
#
# COMPACT_ATOMS: atom_id res chain seq x y z
N MET A 1 50.54 -9.16 -39.55
CA MET A 1 49.51 -9.50 -38.55
C MET A 1 48.26 -9.87 -39.35
N ASN A 2 47.95 -11.19 -39.39
CA ASN A 2 46.77 -11.68 -40.13
C ASN A 2 45.53 -11.42 -39.27
N HIS A 3 44.75 -10.39 -39.59
CA HIS A 3 43.42 -10.20 -39.03
C HIS A 3 42.48 -11.20 -39.72
N THR A 4 42.28 -12.36 -39.08
CA THR A 4 41.20 -13.27 -39.48
C THR A 4 39.86 -12.57 -39.23
N ARG A 5 39.02 -12.48 -40.26
CA ARG A 5 37.66 -11.94 -40.10
C ARG A 5 36.87 -12.82 -39.11
N PRO A 6 36.19 -12.26 -38.11
CA PRO A 6 35.41 -13.03 -37.17
C PRO A 6 34.35 -13.88 -37.90
N SER A 7 34.16 -15.10 -37.46
CA SER A 7 33.10 -15.95 -38.01
C SER A 7 31.72 -15.40 -37.61
N TRP A 8 30.69 -15.68 -38.42
CA TRP A 8 29.31 -15.28 -38.09
C TRP A 8 28.89 -15.80 -36.69
N GLN A 9 29.31 -16.98 -36.32
CA GLN A 9 29.01 -17.55 -34.99
C GLN A 9 29.68 -16.76 -33.85
N GLN A 10 30.91 -16.25 -34.05
CA GLN A 10 31.59 -15.39 -33.08
C GLN A 10 30.84 -14.05 -32.91
N VAL A 11 30.44 -13.42 -34.01
CA VAL A 11 29.70 -12.15 -33.98
C VAL A 11 28.38 -12.33 -33.26
N MET A 12 27.64 -13.41 -33.54
CA MET A 12 26.39 -13.72 -32.85
C MET A 12 26.61 -14.01 -31.37
N GLY A 13 27.66 -14.72 -30.99
CA GLY A 13 28.02 -15.00 -29.60
C GLY A 13 28.34 -13.72 -28.83
N GLU A 14 29.11 -12.81 -29.41
CA GLU A 14 29.45 -11.50 -28.85
C GLU A 14 28.19 -10.62 -28.68
N LEU A 15 27.29 -10.65 -29.68
CA LEU A 15 26.02 -9.92 -29.60
C LEU A 15 25.15 -10.42 -28.46
N PHE A 16 24.97 -11.74 -28.35
CA PHE A 16 24.18 -12.33 -27.24
C PHE A 16 24.80 -12.06 -25.88
N MET A 17 26.14 -12.13 -25.78
CA MET A 17 26.84 -11.79 -24.53
C MET A 17 26.60 -10.32 -24.16
N THR A 18 26.72 -9.40 -25.11
CA THR A 18 26.51 -7.97 -24.89
C THR A 18 25.08 -7.70 -24.45
N VAL A 19 24.09 -8.26 -25.14
CA VAL A 19 22.68 -8.13 -24.77
C VAL A 19 22.44 -8.73 -23.38
N GLY A 20 23.00 -9.89 -23.07
CA GLY A 20 22.88 -10.51 -21.75
C GLY A 20 23.45 -9.63 -20.62
N VAL A 21 24.62 -9.03 -20.83
CA VAL A 21 25.23 -8.09 -19.87
C VAL A 21 24.36 -6.84 -19.70
N LEU A 22 23.84 -6.27 -20.78
CA LEU A 22 22.96 -5.09 -20.72
C LEU A 22 21.68 -5.40 -19.95
N LEU A 23 21.07 -6.57 -20.17
CA LEU A 23 19.88 -6.99 -19.43
C LEU A 23 20.17 -7.19 -17.94
N LEU A 24 21.32 -7.77 -17.59
CA LEU A 24 21.73 -7.90 -16.18
C LEU A 24 21.98 -6.56 -15.52
N LEU A 25 22.65 -5.64 -16.21
CA LEU A 25 22.87 -4.28 -15.70
C LEU A 25 21.55 -3.51 -15.53
N PHE A 26 20.63 -3.67 -16.47
CA PHE A 26 19.29 -3.08 -16.37
C PHE A 26 18.50 -3.66 -15.19
N ALA A 27 18.49 -4.98 -15.02
CA ALA A 27 17.83 -5.64 -13.89
C ALA A 27 18.43 -5.22 -12.54
N PHE A 28 19.77 -5.07 -12.48
CA PHE A 28 20.45 -4.56 -11.30
C PHE A 28 20.08 -3.10 -11.01
N TYR A 29 20.05 -2.26 -12.04
CA TYR A 29 19.61 -0.87 -11.91
C TYR A 29 18.18 -0.76 -11.36
N GLU A 30 17.23 -1.48 -11.96
CA GLU A 30 15.81 -1.46 -11.53
C GLU A 30 15.64 -2.02 -10.11
N ALA A 31 16.36 -3.09 -9.75
CA ALA A 31 16.19 -3.74 -8.46
C ALA A 31 16.94 -3.04 -7.31
N TYR A 32 18.04 -2.39 -7.59
CA TYR A 32 18.92 -1.84 -6.55
C TYR A 32 18.91 -0.32 -6.50
N TRP A 33 19.12 0.34 -7.63
CA TRP A 33 19.22 1.80 -7.67
C TRP A 33 17.90 2.49 -7.36
N THR A 34 16.80 1.98 -7.91
CA THR A 34 15.47 2.53 -7.63
C THR A 34 15.08 2.39 -6.17
N ASN A 35 15.45 1.28 -5.52
CA ASN A 35 15.19 1.07 -4.09
C ASN A 35 16.00 2.02 -3.20
N LEU A 36 17.29 2.28 -3.52
CA LEU A 36 18.10 3.26 -2.80
C LEU A 36 17.52 4.67 -2.90
N LYS A 37 17.09 5.06 -4.11
CA LYS A 37 16.49 6.37 -4.32
C LYS A 37 15.15 6.51 -3.57
N SER A 38 14.32 5.47 -3.61
CA SER A 38 13.06 5.45 -2.88
C SER A 38 13.28 5.52 -1.36
N ALA A 39 14.28 4.81 -0.82
CA ALA A 39 14.62 4.87 0.60
C ALA A 39 15.02 6.29 1.04
N GLU A 40 15.88 6.97 0.26
CA GLU A 40 16.25 8.37 0.52
C GLU A 40 15.02 9.28 0.55
N LEU A 41 14.13 9.15 -0.45
CA LEU A 41 12.90 9.95 -0.53
C LEU A 41 11.91 9.63 0.60
N GLN A 42 11.85 8.38 1.06
CA GLN A 42 11.06 7.99 2.23
C GLN A 42 11.62 8.59 3.53
N ASP A 43 12.94 8.64 3.68
CA ASP A 43 13.57 9.28 4.84
C ASP A 43 13.27 10.78 4.86
N GLU A 44 13.36 11.47 3.71
CA GLU A 44 12.97 12.87 3.57
C GLU A 44 11.48 13.07 3.92
N ALA A 45 10.59 12.24 3.38
CA ALA A 45 9.15 12.30 3.64
C ALA A 45 8.84 12.10 5.14
N ASN A 46 9.50 11.15 5.80
CA ASN A 46 9.36 10.92 7.24
C ASN A 46 9.84 12.10 8.08
N GLN A 47 10.98 12.73 7.73
CA GLN A 47 11.50 13.90 8.44
C GLN A 47 10.54 15.10 8.32
N HIS A 48 10.02 15.36 7.11
CA HIS A 48 9.02 16.41 6.91
C HIS A 48 7.73 16.14 7.67
N LEU A 49 7.28 14.89 7.70
CA LEU A 49 6.10 14.48 8.46
C LEU A 49 6.27 14.76 9.96
N GLU A 50 7.42 14.37 10.54
CA GLU A 50 7.72 14.61 11.96
C GLU A 50 7.83 16.10 12.29
N GLN A 51 8.45 16.90 11.43
CA GLN A 51 8.51 18.36 11.60
C GLN A 51 7.11 18.96 11.66
N ARG A 52 6.23 18.58 10.72
CA ARG A 52 4.84 19.07 10.68
C ARG A 52 4.03 18.62 11.89
N TRP A 53 4.20 17.40 12.36
CA TRP A 53 3.55 16.94 13.59
C TRP A 53 3.98 17.74 14.81
N ASN A 54 5.26 18.07 14.90
CA ASN A 54 5.80 18.90 15.99
C ASN A 54 5.32 20.37 15.92
N GLU A 55 5.12 20.91 14.73
CA GLU A 55 4.64 22.28 14.50
C GLU A 55 3.12 22.42 14.62
N ARG A 56 2.40 21.31 14.67
CA ARG A 56 0.94 21.29 14.66
C ARG A 56 0.36 21.84 15.95
N THR A 57 -0.25 23.02 15.87
CA THR A 57 -0.86 23.72 17.02
C THR A 57 -2.24 23.18 17.40
N ASN A 58 -2.93 22.48 16.48
CA ASN A 58 -4.25 21.88 16.70
C ASN A 58 -4.28 20.40 16.33
N PRO A 59 -4.06 19.48 17.27
CA PRO A 59 -4.08 18.03 17.01
C PRO A 59 -5.42 17.49 16.50
N ARG A 60 -6.52 18.20 16.80
CA ARG A 60 -7.88 17.82 16.40
C ARG A 60 -8.33 18.45 15.06
N GLY A 61 -7.46 19.25 14.41
CA GLY A 61 -7.76 19.79 13.09
C GLY A 61 -7.83 18.67 12.05
N LYS A 62 -8.77 18.77 11.10
CA LYS A 62 -8.83 17.82 9.98
C LYS A 62 -7.52 17.82 9.19
N LEU A 63 -7.14 16.65 8.70
CA LEU A 63 -6.00 16.50 7.79
C LEU A 63 -6.42 17.03 6.41
N HIS A 64 -5.64 17.93 5.86
CA HIS A 64 -5.77 18.45 4.50
C HIS A 64 -4.38 18.51 3.87
N PRO A 65 -3.80 17.36 3.51
CA PRO A 65 -2.49 17.32 2.87
C PRO A 65 -2.57 17.90 1.46
N GLU A 66 -1.49 18.55 1.02
CA GLU A 66 -1.31 18.93 -0.38
C GLU A 66 -0.80 17.74 -1.18
N LEU A 67 -1.01 17.75 -2.50
CA LEU A 67 -0.50 16.69 -3.39
C LEU A 67 1.01 16.51 -3.22
N GLY A 68 1.44 15.26 -3.13
CA GLY A 68 2.84 14.87 -2.92
C GLY A 68 3.34 15.04 -1.49
N GLU A 69 2.50 15.46 -0.56
CA GLU A 69 2.83 15.70 0.83
C GLU A 69 2.60 14.46 1.70
N ALA A 70 3.59 14.09 2.54
CA ALA A 70 3.42 13.04 3.54
C ALA A 70 2.53 13.54 4.69
N PHE A 71 1.50 12.77 5.07
CA PHE A 71 0.53 13.18 6.09
C PHE A 71 0.28 12.13 7.19
N ALA A 72 0.63 10.88 6.94
CA ALA A 72 0.45 9.75 7.86
C ALA A 72 1.62 8.77 7.72
N ARG A 73 1.73 7.84 8.66
CA ARG A 73 2.69 6.73 8.59
C ARG A 73 1.95 5.41 8.79
N MET A 74 2.25 4.43 7.95
CA MET A 74 1.69 3.09 8.01
C MET A 74 2.69 2.11 8.60
N TYR A 75 2.19 1.21 9.44
CA TYR A 75 2.91 0.08 10.01
C TYR A 75 2.11 -1.20 9.76
N ILE A 76 2.81 -2.28 9.46
CA ILE A 76 2.24 -3.63 9.35
C ILE A 76 3.13 -4.57 10.18
N PRO A 77 2.77 -4.83 11.46
CA PRO A 77 3.62 -5.59 12.39
C PRO A 77 4.01 -6.98 11.88
N SER A 78 3.10 -7.68 11.19
CA SER A 78 3.37 -9.00 10.58
C SER A 78 4.44 -8.99 9.47
N PHE A 79 4.87 -7.81 9.00
CA PHE A 79 5.99 -7.67 8.05
C PHE A 79 7.32 -7.38 8.74
N GLY A 80 7.32 -7.21 10.05
CA GLY A 80 8.48 -6.93 10.88
C GLY A 80 8.35 -5.63 11.65
N SER A 81 9.05 -5.54 12.78
CA SER A 81 9.01 -4.38 13.68
C SER A 81 9.60 -3.09 13.09
N ASP A 82 10.39 -3.20 12.03
CA ASP A 82 11.00 -2.10 11.28
C ASP A 82 10.18 -1.68 10.05
N TYR A 83 9.09 -2.41 9.73
CA TYR A 83 8.24 -2.06 8.60
C TYR A 83 7.42 -0.81 8.90
N HIS A 84 7.78 0.28 8.26
CA HIS A 84 6.98 1.51 8.26
C HIS A 84 7.23 2.35 7.01
N PHE A 85 6.17 3.02 6.54
CA PHE A 85 6.23 3.93 5.39
C PHE A 85 5.40 5.18 5.64
N ALA A 86 5.97 6.35 5.32
CA ALA A 86 5.19 7.57 5.20
C ALA A 86 4.22 7.43 4.01
N ILE A 87 2.96 7.82 4.23
CA ILE A 87 1.91 7.84 3.22
C ILE A 87 1.81 9.26 2.65
N LEU A 88 1.85 9.37 1.33
CA LEU A 88 1.73 10.62 0.61
C LEU A 88 0.31 10.86 0.12
N GLU A 89 -0.04 12.10 -0.11
CA GLU A 89 -1.27 12.48 -0.81
C GLU A 89 -1.04 12.41 -2.31
N GLY A 90 -1.79 11.54 -3.01
CA GLY A 90 -1.64 11.34 -4.46
C GLY A 90 -1.08 9.97 -4.81
N THR A 91 -1.32 9.56 -6.05
CA THR A 91 -0.91 8.24 -6.58
C THR A 91 -0.21 8.36 -7.92
N ASP A 92 0.31 9.54 -8.25
CA ASP A 92 1.11 9.74 -9.45
C ASP A 92 2.45 8.99 -9.34
N GLU A 93 3.12 8.79 -10.47
CA GLU A 93 4.37 8.01 -10.50
C GLU A 93 5.46 8.61 -9.61
N ASP A 94 5.54 9.94 -9.55
CA ASP A 94 6.49 10.66 -8.70
C ASP A 94 6.17 10.51 -7.20
N ASP A 95 4.90 10.42 -6.83
CA ASP A 95 4.46 10.18 -5.45
C ASP A 95 4.74 8.74 -5.04
N LEU A 96 4.34 7.79 -5.89
CA LEU A 96 4.58 6.36 -5.64
C LEU A 96 6.07 5.98 -5.65
N LEU A 97 6.94 6.77 -6.28
CA LEU A 97 8.39 6.61 -6.16
C LEU A 97 8.89 6.91 -4.74
N LYS A 98 8.25 7.85 -4.04
CA LYS A 98 8.57 8.22 -2.66
C LYS A 98 8.03 7.21 -1.66
N GLY A 99 6.86 6.60 -1.91
CA GLY A 99 6.23 5.63 -1.01
C GLY A 99 4.77 5.33 -1.34
N PRO A 100 4.01 4.72 -0.39
CA PRO A 100 2.58 4.54 -0.55
C PRO A 100 1.86 5.86 -0.71
N GLY A 101 0.90 5.92 -1.62
CA GLY A 101 0.13 7.12 -1.92
C GLY A 101 -1.38 6.92 -1.73
N ARG A 102 -2.06 7.90 -1.11
CA ARG A 102 -3.52 7.89 -0.97
C ARG A 102 -4.20 8.27 -2.28
N TYR A 103 -5.26 7.58 -2.62
CA TYR A 103 -6.18 8.04 -3.68
C TYR A 103 -6.92 9.29 -3.16
N VAL A 104 -6.71 10.43 -3.80
CA VAL A 104 -7.17 11.76 -3.34
C VAL A 104 -8.68 11.85 -3.06
N ASP A 105 -9.49 11.08 -3.79
CA ASP A 105 -10.94 11.04 -3.63
C ASP A 105 -11.41 10.04 -2.57
N SER A 106 -10.48 9.31 -1.93
CA SER A 106 -10.80 8.40 -0.84
C SER A 106 -10.85 9.12 0.52
N GLN A 107 -11.41 8.48 1.55
CA GLN A 107 -11.50 9.06 2.89
C GLN A 107 -10.14 9.19 3.56
N MET A 108 -10.07 9.99 4.63
CA MET A 108 -8.91 10.07 5.50
C MET A 108 -8.88 8.89 6.50
N PRO A 109 -7.71 8.57 7.08
CA PRO A 109 -7.61 7.53 8.10
C PRO A 109 -8.64 7.73 9.23
N GLY A 110 -9.38 6.67 9.56
CA GLY A 110 -10.36 6.66 10.65
C GLY A 110 -11.74 7.21 10.30
N GLU A 111 -11.93 7.91 9.19
CA GLU A 111 -13.23 8.37 8.71
C GLU A 111 -14.07 7.22 8.14
N ASN A 112 -15.38 7.25 8.35
CA ASN A 112 -16.29 6.29 7.73
C ASN A 112 -16.21 6.37 6.20
N GLY A 113 -16.15 5.21 5.58
CA GLY A 113 -15.89 5.02 4.16
C GLY A 113 -14.56 4.28 3.94
N ASN A 114 -13.82 4.58 2.89
CA ASN A 114 -12.67 3.78 2.49
C ASN A 114 -11.43 4.67 2.30
N PHE A 115 -10.47 4.53 3.20
CA PHE A 115 -9.13 5.10 3.07
C PHE A 115 -8.32 4.20 2.13
N ALA A 116 -8.14 4.60 0.89
CA ALA A 116 -7.49 3.77 -0.13
C ALA A 116 -6.06 4.25 -0.42
N VAL A 117 -5.11 3.30 -0.43
CA VAL A 117 -3.68 3.55 -0.59
C VAL A 117 -3.09 2.62 -1.65
N ALA A 118 -2.38 3.19 -2.62
CA ALA A 118 -1.60 2.46 -3.61
C ALA A 118 -0.14 2.36 -3.21
N GLY A 119 0.55 1.31 -3.65
CA GLY A 119 1.99 1.17 -3.45
C GLY A 119 2.61 0.17 -4.43
N HIS A 120 3.90 0.36 -4.71
CA HIS A 120 4.64 -0.55 -5.57
C HIS A 120 4.82 -1.93 -4.94
N ARG A 121 4.77 -2.96 -5.77
CA ARG A 121 5.04 -4.33 -5.37
C ARG A 121 6.49 -4.74 -5.56
N VAL A 122 7.16 -4.16 -6.55
CA VAL A 122 8.54 -4.48 -6.93
C VAL A 122 9.27 -3.20 -7.28
N GLY A 123 10.53 -3.07 -6.86
CA GLY A 123 11.31 -1.85 -7.05
C GLY A 123 10.75 -0.63 -6.30
N LYS A 124 11.41 0.49 -6.38
CA LYS A 124 10.92 1.75 -5.80
C LYS A 124 10.50 1.61 -4.33
N GLY A 125 11.35 0.94 -3.51
CA GLY A 125 11.08 0.64 -2.10
C GLY A 125 10.11 -0.52 -1.86
N ALA A 126 9.34 -0.94 -2.87
CA ALA A 126 8.40 -2.07 -2.84
C ALA A 126 7.56 -2.18 -1.56
N PRO A 127 6.88 -1.10 -1.10
CA PRO A 127 6.17 -1.12 0.18
C PRO A 127 5.15 -2.24 0.27
N PHE A 128 4.56 -2.66 -0.85
CA PHE A 128 3.52 -3.67 -0.89
C PHE A 128 3.96 -5.01 -1.50
N ASN A 129 5.27 -5.32 -1.41
CA ASN A 129 5.80 -6.60 -1.87
C ASN A 129 5.11 -7.79 -1.20
N ASP A 130 4.93 -7.68 0.10
CA ASP A 130 4.48 -8.75 0.98
C ASP A 130 2.96 -8.74 1.29
N LEU A 131 2.15 -7.90 0.64
CA LEU A 131 0.69 -7.86 0.85
C LEU A 131 0.03 -9.25 0.73
N GLY A 132 0.57 -10.12 -0.11
CA GLY A 132 0.07 -11.48 -0.26
C GLY A 132 0.28 -12.40 0.96
N LYS A 133 1.08 -11.98 1.93
CA LYS A 133 1.34 -12.72 3.19
C LYS A 133 0.38 -12.34 4.31
N LEU A 134 -0.36 -11.23 4.17
CA LEU A 134 -1.34 -10.83 5.19
C LEU A 134 -2.39 -11.91 5.37
N GLU A 135 -2.74 -12.17 6.61
CA GLU A 135 -3.77 -13.12 7.02
C GLU A 135 -4.99 -12.37 7.59
N THR A 136 -6.09 -13.09 7.74
CA THR A 136 -7.30 -12.55 8.39
C THR A 136 -6.96 -12.06 9.80
N CYS A 137 -7.42 -10.87 10.15
CA CYS A 137 -7.15 -10.19 11.43
C CYS A 137 -5.73 -9.62 11.62
N ASP A 138 -4.83 -9.73 10.66
CA ASP A 138 -3.55 -9.02 10.74
C ASP A 138 -3.78 -7.51 10.94
N ALA A 139 -2.92 -6.91 11.76
CA ALA A 139 -3.01 -5.49 12.05
C ALA A 139 -2.35 -4.65 10.97
N ILE A 140 -3.02 -3.56 10.59
CA ILE A 140 -2.46 -2.44 9.83
C ILE A 140 -2.72 -1.19 10.65
N VAL A 141 -1.66 -0.50 11.05
CA VAL A 141 -1.76 0.66 11.93
C VAL A 141 -1.36 1.92 11.18
N ILE A 142 -2.20 2.94 11.25
CA ILE A 142 -1.96 4.25 10.64
C ILE A 142 -1.77 5.28 11.74
N GLU A 143 -0.58 5.86 11.81
CA GLU A 143 -0.24 6.98 12.67
C GLU A 143 -0.47 8.29 11.94
N THR A 144 -1.19 9.20 12.57
CA THR A 144 -1.36 10.58 12.13
C THR A 144 -0.79 11.54 13.19
N GLY A 145 -0.71 12.83 12.89
CA GLY A 145 -0.24 13.80 13.90
C GLY A 145 -1.17 13.98 15.12
N GLY A 146 -2.23 13.18 15.26
CA GLY A 146 -3.21 13.31 16.35
C GLY A 146 -3.71 11.99 16.93
N GLU A 147 -3.60 10.91 16.20
CA GLU A 147 -4.11 9.61 16.62
C GLU A 147 -3.44 8.45 15.88
N TRP A 148 -3.59 7.28 16.45
CA TRP A 148 -3.25 5.99 15.90
C TRP A 148 -4.54 5.24 15.57
N VAL A 149 -4.72 4.82 14.32
CA VAL A 149 -5.90 4.09 13.86
C VAL A 149 -5.49 2.66 13.54
N THR A 150 -6.09 1.70 14.23
CA THR A 150 -5.83 0.27 14.01
C THR A 150 -6.92 -0.33 13.14
N TYR A 151 -6.51 -0.90 12.03
CA TYR A 151 -7.34 -1.70 11.12
C TYR A 151 -6.96 -3.16 11.25
N ARG A 152 -7.94 -4.05 11.04
CA ARG A 152 -7.74 -5.50 10.93
C ARG A 152 -8.15 -5.97 9.55
N VAL A 153 -7.33 -6.84 8.95
CA VAL A 153 -7.62 -7.43 7.63
C VAL A 153 -8.93 -8.21 7.71
N LEU A 154 -9.82 -7.95 6.76
CA LEU A 154 -11.11 -8.62 6.64
C LEU A 154 -10.92 -10.13 6.33
N PRO A 155 -11.96 -10.97 6.48
CA PRO A 155 -11.88 -12.39 6.19
C PRO A 155 -11.35 -12.70 4.78
N ILE A 156 -10.33 -13.54 4.72
CA ILE A 156 -9.74 -14.06 3.48
C ILE A 156 -10.32 -15.45 3.25
N ASP A 157 -10.77 -15.76 2.03
CA ASP A 157 -11.31 -17.07 1.64
C ASP A 157 -12.43 -17.59 2.56
N GLY A 158 -13.25 -16.69 3.12
CA GLY A 158 -14.37 -17.04 3.99
C GLY A 158 -13.96 -17.49 5.40
N GLN A 159 -12.74 -17.23 5.82
CA GLN A 159 -12.28 -17.50 7.19
C GLN A 159 -13.12 -16.74 8.21
N GLN A 160 -13.25 -17.29 9.41
CA GLN A 160 -13.84 -16.56 10.52
C GLN A 160 -12.83 -15.59 11.12
N ALA A 161 -13.32 -14.43 11.55
CA ALA A 161 -12.52 -13.38 12.12
C ALA A 161 -13.14 -12.94 13.46
N ASP A 162 -12.48 -13.27 14.55
CA ASP A 162 -12.88 -12.96 15.91
C ASP A 162 -12.31 -11.62 16.43
N CYS A 163 -11.51 -10.97 15.60
CA CYS A 163 -10.95 -9.64 15.88
C CYS A 163 -11.96 -8.48 15.70
N PHE A 164 -13.15 -8.76 15.20
CA PHE A 164 -14.22 -7.79 15.00
C PHE A 164 -15.32 -7.94 16.06
N THR A 165 -15.98 -6.83 16.38
CA THR A 165 -17.16 -6.88 17.26
C THR A 165 -18.29 -7.69 16.63
N PRO A 166 -19.24 -8.24 17.41
CA PRO A 166 -20.39 -8.96 16.84
C PRO A 166 -21.18 -8.14 15.82
N GLU A 167 -21.31 -6.83 16.02
CA GLU A 167 -21.98 -5.91 15.10
C GLU A 167 -21.19 -5.78 13.78
N GLN A 168 -19.87 -5.66 13.84
CA GLN A 168 -19.02 -5.63 12.64
C GLN A 168 -19.06 -6.98 11.90
N GLN A 169 -19.06 -8.10 12.63
CA GLN A 169 -19.18 -9.43 12.00
C GLN A 169 -20.49 -9.58 11.23
N GLU A 170 -21.61 -9.10 11.77
CA GLU A 170 -22.90 -9.11 11.05
C GLU A 170 -22.81 -8.33 9.73
N LYS A 171 -22.18 -7.16 9.74
CA LYS A 171 -21.97 -6.33 8.54
C LYS A 171 -21.02 -6.99 7.52
N ILE A 172 -19.98 -7.68 7.99
CA ILE A 172 -18.97 -8.34 7.16
C ILE A 172 -19.54 -9.61 6.50
N TYR A 173 -20.27 -10.44 7.23
CA TYR A 173 -20.69 -11.75 6.72
C TYR A 173 -22.04 -11.73 6.01
N GLY A 174 -22.89 -10.77 6.22
CA GLY A 174 -24.23 -10.74 5.63
C GLY A 174 -24.79 -9.35 5.34
N GLY A 175 -24.04 -8.30 5.74
CA GLY A 175 -24.45 -6.91 5.58
C GLY A 175 -23.75 -6.22 4.40
N GLU A 176 -23.62 -4.92 4.54
CA GLU A 176 -23.15 -4.00 3.48
C GLU A 176 -21.69 -4.21 3.06
N TYR A 177 -20.85 -4.83 3.91
CA TYR A 177 -19.45 -5.13 3.62
C TYR A 177 -19.19 -6.58 3.19
N ALA A 178 -20.23 -7.39 2.98
CA ALA A 178 -20.08 -8.79 2.55
C ALA A 178 -19.40 -8.92 1.16
N GLY A 179 -19.42 -7.86 0.36
CA GLY A 179 -18.73 -7.79 -0.93
C GLY A 179 -17.27 -7.37 -0.88
N ALA A 180 -16.72 -7.10 0.32
CA ALA A 180 -15.33 -6.66 0.52
C ALA A 180 -14.47 -7.79 1.12
N PRO A 181 -13.93 -8.74 0.32
CA PRO A 181 -13.08 -9.82 0.83
C PRO A 181 -11.75 -9.26 1.33
N GLY A 182 -11.17 -9.88 2.37
CA GLY A 182 -9.92 -9.44 2.97
C GLY A 182 -8.75 -9.36 1.97
N ARG A 183 -8.73 -10.27 0.98
CA ARG A 183 -7.76 -10.22 -0.12
C ARG A 183 -8.38 -10.82 -1.39
N HIS A 184 -8.16 -10.16 -2.53
CA HIS A 184 -8.52 -10.69 -3.84
C HIS A 184 -7.67 -10.09 -4.96
N ILE A 185 -7.76 -10.69 -6.14
CA ILE A 185 -7.12 -10.21 -7.37
C ILE A 185 -8.20 -9.69 -8.31
N THR A 186 -7.96 -8.54 -8.92
CA THR A 186 -8.87 -7.92 -9.87
C THR A 186 -8.13 -7.22 -11.02
N LEU A 187 -8.86 -6.67 -11.97
CA LEU A 187 -8.29 -5.92 -13.09
C LEU A 187 -7.97 -4.48 -12.71
N PRO A 188 -7.00 -3.83 -13.38
CA PRO A 188 -6.61 -2.45 -13.08
C PRO A 188 -7.75 -1.42 -13.20
N GLY A 189 -8.77 -1.72 -14.02
CA GLY A 189 -9.92 -0.84 -14.22
C GLY A 189 -11.06 -1.01 -13.20
N ASP A 190 -10.93 -1.93 -12.25
CA ASP A 190 -11.91 -2.13 -11.18
C ASP A 190 -11.77 -1.07 -10.10
N ILE A 191 -12.32 0.11 -10.35
CA ILE A 191 -12.32 1.24 -9.41
C ILE A 191 -13.29 1.04 -8.24
N GLY A 192 -14.22 0.08 -8.34
CA GLY A 192 -15.18 -0.24 -7.28
C GLY A 192 -14.50 -0.71 -5.99
N VAL A 193 -13.28 -1.24 -6.05
CA VAL A 193 -12.52 -1.68 -4.87
C VAL A 193 -12.13 -0.55 -3.93
N ILE A 194 -12.02 0.68 -4.43
CA ILE A 194 -11.69 1.88 -3.63
C ILE A 194 -12.91 2.75 -3.33
N ALA A 195 -14.12 2.30 -3.72
CA ALA A 195 -15.37 2.99 -3.36
C ALA A 195 -15.53 3.07 -1.83
N PRO A 196 -16.30 4.03 -1.29
CA PRO A 196 -16.56 4.17 0.15
C PRO A 196 -17.06 2.88 0.81
N ILE A 197 -17.82 2.08 0.10
CA ILE A 197 -18.14 0.68 0.43
C ILE A 197 -17.68 -0.15 -0.78
N PRO A 198 -16.61 -0.95 -0.66
CA PRO A 198 -16.05 -1.69 -1.79
C PRO A 198 -17.09 -2.57 -2.48
N GLY A 199 -17.15 -2.47 -3.81
CA GLY A 199 -18.10 -3.22 -4.63
C GLY A 199 -19.52 -2.65 -4.67
N VAL A 200 -19.81 -1.57 -3.95
CA VAL A 200 -21.11 -0.90 -3.95
C VAL A 200 -21.01 0.41 -4.75
N ALA A 201 -21.99 0.68 -5.59
CA ALA A 201 -22.05 1.93 -6.35
C ALA A 201 -22.12 3.13 -5.41
N THR A 202 -21.27 4.12 -5.61
CA THR A 202 -21.23 5.32 -4.77
C THR A 202 -22.44 6.20 -5.00
N GLU A 203 -22.87 6.35 -6.26
CA GLU A 203 -24.03 7.20 -6.60
C GLU A 203 -25.34 6.46 -6.25
N GLY A 204 -26.09 7.01 -5.29
CA GLY A 204 -27.35 6.42 -4.78
C GLY A 204 -27.17 5.17 -3.89
N GLY A 205 -25.95 4.85 -3.52
CA GLY A 205 -25.65 3.79 -2.55
C GLY A 205 -25.89 4.21 -1.09
N PRO A 206 -25.79 3.26 -0.15
CA PRO A 206 -25.89 3.56 1.27
C PRO A 206 -24.70 4.37 1.76
N GLU A 207 -24.91 5.19 2.79
CA GLU A 207 -23.81 5.88 3.48
C GLU A 207 -22.96 4.84 4.24
N PRO A 208 -21.61 4.94 4.16
CA PRO A 208 -20.74 4.02 4.86
C PRO A 208 -20.84 4.19 6.38
N THR A 209 -20.99 3.08 7.09
CA THR A 209 -21.14 3.05 8.55
C THR A 209 -19.85 2.67 9.28
N GLU A 210 -18.88 2.10 8.56
CA GLU A 210 -17.56 1.71 9.08
C GLU A 210 -16.45 2.46 8.34
N ALA A 211 -15.29 2.54 8.98
CA ALA A 211 -14.07 3.04 8.36
C ALA A 211 -13.24 1.86 7.83
N LEU A 212 -13.04 1.80 6.52
CA LEU A 212 -12.22 0.81 5.86
C LEU A 212 -10.86 1.39 5.45
N LEU A 213 -9.92 0.47 5.26
CA LEU A 213 -8.65 0.69 4.59
C LEU A 213 -8.55 -0.28 3.41
N THR A 214 -8.18 0.23 2.24
CA THR A 214 -7.88 -0.58 1.07
C THR A 214 -6.44 -0.36 0.64
N LEU A 215 -5.65 -1.43 0.56
CA LEU A 215 -4.31 -1.41 -0.01
C LEU A 215 -4.34 -2.02 -1.41
N THR A 216 -3.73 -1.34 -2.39
CA THR A 216 -3.70 -1.78 -3.78
C THR A 216 -2.28 -1.87 -4.31
N THR A 217 -1.95 -2.95 -5.02
CA THR A 217 -0.65 -3.12 -5.67
C THR A 217 -0.76 -3.92 -6.96
N CYS A 218 0.29 -3.89 -7.78
CA CYS A 218 0.36 -4.67 -9.01
C CYS A 218 0.39 -6.19 -8.74
N HIS A 219 -0.18 -6.98 -9.64
CA HIS A 219 -0.16 -8.45 -9.61
C HIS A 219 -0.06 -9.03 -11.03
N PRO A 220 0.64 -10.18 -11.23
CA PRO A 220 1.66 -10.75 -10.32
C PRO A 220 2.90 -9.85 -10.20
N GLN A 221 3.89 -10.25 -9.40
CA GLN A 221 5.17 -9.53 -9.32
C GLN A 221 5.77 -9.35 -10.73
N PHE A 222 6.39 -8.20 -10.99
CA PHE A 222 6.96 -7.81 -12.30
C PHE A 222 5.93 -7.66 -13.43
N SER A 223 4.63 -7.61 -13.10
CA SER A 223 3.55 -7.40 -14.06
C SER A 223 2.55 -6.39 -13.50
N ASN A 224 1.88 -5.67 -14.39
CA ASN A 224 0.77 -4.77 -14.06
C ASN A 224 -0.56 -5.21 -14.67
N ALA A 225 -0.64 -6.49 -15.07
CA ALA A 225 -1.83 -7.07 -15.71
C ALA A 225 -3.05 -7.06 -14.78
N GLU A 226 -2.82 -7.21 -13.48
CA GLU A 226 -3.85 -7.32 -12.45
C GLU A 226 -3.48 -6.45 -11.25
N ARG A 227 -4.40 -6.37 -10.29
CA ARG A 227 -4.20 -5.72 -8.99
C ARG A 227 -4.49 -6.71 -7.87
N MET A 228 -3.59 -6.74 -6.87
CA MET A 228 -3.88 -7.36 -5.58
C MET A 228 -4.46 -6.30 -4.67
N ILE A 229 -5.58 -6.62 -4.08
CA ILE A 229 -6.36 -5.77 -3.19
C ILE A 229 -6.40 -6.42 -1.82
N VAL A 230 -6.16 -5.63 -0.78
CA VAL A 230 -6.37 -6.02 0.62
C VAL A 230 -7.32 -5.02 1.26
N HIS A 231 -8.42 -5.52 1.84
CA HIS A 231 -9.34 -4.70 2.64
C HIS A 231 -9.17 -5.00 4.12
N ALA A 232 -9.23 -3.94 4.91
CA ALA A 232 -9.21 -4.00 6.36
C ALA A 232 -10.27 -3.04 6.93
N MET A 233 -10.76 -3.31 8.14
CA MET A 233 -11.77 -2.51 8.83
C MET A 233 -11.19 -1.99 10.14
N LYS A 234 -11.49 -0.75 10.49
CA LYS A 234 -11.08 -0.12 11.75
C LYS A 234 -11.69 -0.85 12.94
N VAL A 235 -10.84 -1.18 13.91
CA VAL A 235 -11.25 -1.78 15.18
C VAL A 235 -10.97 -0.87 16.38
N ASP A 236 -9.99 0.04 16.26
CA ASP A 236 -9.59 0.92 17.36
C ASP A 236 -9.04 2.25 16.86
N SER A 237 -9.07 3.25 17.73
CA SER A 237 -8.43 4.56 17.53
C SER A 237 -7.96 5.09 18.88
N SER A 238 -6.69 5.45 18.99
CA SER A 238 -6.03 5.83 20.24
C SER A 238 -5.10 7.02 20.05
N PRO A 239 -4.98 7.93 21.04
CA PRO A 239 -3.97 8.99 21.01
C PRO A 239 -2.54 8.47 21.27
N THR A 240 -2.39 7.21 21.71
CA THR A 240 -1.11 6.58 22.01
C THR A 240 -0.90 5.36 21.15
N ARG A 241 0.37 4.96 21.00
CA ARG A 241 0.77 3.76 20.24
C ARG A 241 -0.01 2.54 20.72
N PRO A 242 -0.73 1.83 19.83
CA PRO A 242 -1.58 0.70 20.21
C PRO A 242 -0.78 -0.57 20.46
N ALA A 243 -1.32 -1.48 21.26
CA ALA A 243 -0.73 -2.80 21.53
C ALA A 243 -0.57 -3.66 20.26
N ALA A 244 -1.41 -3.44 19.26
CA ALA A 244 -1.30 -4.08 17.94
C ALA A 244 0.07 -3.91 17.24
N MET A 245 0.87 -2.94 17.68
CA MET A 245 2.24 -2.72 17.19
C MET A 245 3.28 -3.71 17.79
N GLU A 246 2.88 -4.52 18.75
CA GLU A 246 3.73 -5.53 19.42
C GLU A 246 3.37 -6.95 18.97
N GLU A 247 2.40 -7.10 18.07
CA GLU A 247 2.00 -8.38 17.48
C GLU A 247 2.99 -8.75 16.35
N GLU A 248 3.66 -9.91 16.49
CA GLU A 248 4.54 -10.51 15.47
C GLU A 248 3.87 -11.70 14.78
#